data_60900eaf328f46fc506d667323015904
#
_entry.id   60900eaf328f46fc506d667323015904
#
_cell.length_a   1.000
_cell.length_b   1.000
_cell.length_c   1.000
_cell.angle_alpha   90.00
_cell.angle_beta   90.00
_cell.angle_gamma   90.00
#
_symmetry.space_group_name_H-M   'P 1'
#
loop_
_entity.id
_entity.type
_entity.pdbx_description
1 polymer ?
#
loop_
_entity_poly.entity_id
_entity_poly.type
_entity_poly.pdbx_seq_one_letter_code
_entity_poly.pdbx_strand_id
1 'polypeptide(L)'
;MTTNIFECFNGVLKGARSWPIAAMVEFTWCKLVAYFHDRHKEITSGLSQGKVWSDYAMGIYTKNAQKTSRHTLREFNHETYVYQVITPYNDHKGGGGNHNHELHVFARTCGCGKWQNIKIPCSHTIKILHGLHLNATSYIDPCYSLEHAIYTYAHQFLLPKLESL
;
A
#
# COMPACT_ATOMS: atom_id res chain seq x y z
N MET A 1 7.57 -5.87 9.65
CA MET A 1 7.16 -6.17 8.25
C MET A 1 8.34 -6.41 7.29
N THR A 2 9.56 -6.12 7.66
CA THR A 2 10.77 -6.33 6.84
C THR A 2 11.23 -7.79 6.75
N THR A 3 10.95 -8.61 7.75
CA THR A 3 11.34 -10.03 7.83
C THR A 3 10.80 -10.86 6.66
N ASN A 4 9.59 -10.59 6.21
CA ASN A 4 8.93 -11.43 5.19
C ASN A 4 9.58 -11.31 3.79
N ILE A 5 10.14 -10.15 3.44
CA ILE A 5 10.84 -9.95 2.14
C ILE A 5 12.15 -10.73 2.12
N PHE A 6 12.92 -10.68 3.22
CA PHE A 6 14.15 -11.44 3.35
C PHE A 6 13.91 -12.95 3.39
N GLU A 7 12.85 -13.41 4.03
CA GLU A 7 12.46 -14.83 4.03
C GLU A 7 12.05 -15.32 2.65
N CYS A 8 11.28 -14.52 1.88
CA CYS A 8 10.94 -14.85 0.50
C CYS A 8 12.18 -14.94 -0.39
N PHE A 9 13.10 -13.97 -0.27
CA PHE A 9 14.34 -13.97 -1.06
C PHE A 9 15.27 -15.11 -0.65
N ASN A 10 15.40 -15.41 0.64
CA ASN A 10 16.11 -16.57 1.14
C ASN A 10 15.50 -17.89 0.64
N GLY A 11 14.18 -17.95 0.49
CA GLY A 11 13.48 -19.08 -0.12
C GLY A 11 13.90 -19.34 -1.56
N VAL A 12 14.02 -18.28 -2.36
CA VAL A 12 14.48 -18.35 -3.77
C VAL A 12 15.93 -18.86 -3.85
N LEU A 13 16.78 -18.52 -2.89
CA LEU A 13 18.20 -18.88 -2.88
C LEU A 13 18.47 -20.26 -2.28
N LYS A 14 17.49 -20.95 -1.69
CA LYS A 14 17.70 -22.25 -1.04
C LYS A 14 18.38 -23.28 -1.94
N GLY A 15 17.99 -23.36 -3.21
CA GLY A 15 18.56 -24.29 -4.17
C GLY A 15 19.98 -23.96 -4.63
N ALA A 16 20.39 -22.70 -4.51
CA ALA A 16 21.68 -22.23 -4.99
C ALA A 16 22.79 -22.22 -3.89
N ARG A 17 22.44 -22.52 -2.65
CA ARG A 17 23.39 -22.42 -1.51
C ARG A 17 24.61 -23.35 -1.60
N SER A 18 24.49 -24.47 -2.34
CA SER A 18 25.57 -25.43 -2.56
C SER A 18 26.38 -25.17 -3.83
N TRP A 19 26.06 -24.10 -4.55
CA TRP A 19 26.71 -23.79 -5.80
C TRP A 19 28.01 -23.00 -5.56
N PRO A 20 28.98 -23.05 -6.52
CA PRO A 20 30.12 -22.14 -6.51
C PRO A 20 29.68 -20.68 -6.41
N ILE A 21 30.46 -19.85 -5.72
CA ILE A 21 30.14 -18.45 -5.44
C ILE A 21 29.80 -17.68 -6.72
N ALA A 22 30.56 -17.86 -7.80
CA ALA A 22 30.31 -17.23 -9.09
C ALA A 22 28.92 -17.58 -9.66
N ALA A 23 28.55 -18.86 -9.66
CA ALA A 23 27.27 -19.34 -10.12
C ALA A 23 26.11 -18.83 -9.25
N MET A 24 26.33 -18.72 -7.94
CA MET A 24 25.32 -18.16 -7.02
C MET A 24 25.08 -16.66 -7.28
N VAL A 25 26.16 -15.89 -7.54
CA VAL A 25 26.03 -14.46 -7.87
C VAL A 25 25.30 -14.28 -9.19
N GLU A 26 25.66 -15.03 -10.23
CA GLU A 26 24.98 -15.00 -11.52
C GLU A 26 23.50 -15.36 -11.41
N PHE A 27 23.17 -16.44 -10.72
CA PHE A 27 21.79 -16.84 -10.46
C PHE A 27 21.00 -15.76 -9.74
N THR A 28 21.58 -15.16 -8.69
CA THR A 28 20.95 -14.07 -7.94
C THR A 28 20.68 -12.86 -8.84
N TRP A 29 21.65 -12.51 -9.66
CA TRP A 29 21.52 -11.42 -10.63
C TRP A 29 20.41 -11.69 -11.64
N CYS A 30 20.40 -12.85 -12.26
CA CYS A 30 19.36 -13.24 -13.22
C CYS A 30 17.95 -13.21 -12.59
N LYS A 31 17.82 -13.68 -11.36
CA LYS A 31 16.55 -13.61 -10.59
C LYS A 31 16.12 -12.18 -10.31
N LEU A 32 17.06 -11.31 -9.96
CA LEU A 32 16.77 -9.90 -9.72
C LEU A 32 16.31 -9.20 -11.01
N VAL A 33 17.03 -9.42 -12.12
CA VAL A 33 16.65 -8.85 -13.43
C VAL A 33 15.28 -9.33 -13.87
N ALA A 34 14.99 -10.63 -13.75
CA ALA A 34 13.69 -11.19 -14.06
C ALA A 34 12.58 -10.56 -13.19
N TYR A 35 12.82 -10.40 -11.88
CA TYR A 35 11.88 -9.77 -10.97
C TYR A 35 11.55 -8.33 -11.40
N PHE A 36 12.54 -7.52 -11.74
CA PHE A 36 12.33 -6.14 -12.21
C PHE A 36 11.57 -6.10 -13.53
N HIS A 37 11.92 -6.99 -14.46
CA HIS A 37 11.24 -7.10 -15.74
C HIS A 37 9.77 -7.48 -15.60
N ASP A 38 9.47 -8.48 -14.78
CA ASP A 38 8.11 -8.94 -14.54
C ASP A 38 7.27 -7.85 -13.88
N ARG A 39 7.83 -7.14 -12.91
CA ARG A 39 7.17 -6.00 -12.26
C ARG A 39 6.91 -4.86 -13.21
N HIS A 40 7.88 -4.50 -14.04
CA HIS A 40 7.71 -3.47 -15.08
C HIS A 40 6.57 -3.85 -16.03
N LYS A 41 6.55 -5.10 -16.50
CA LYS A 41 5.49 -5.62 -17.40
C LYS A 41 4.10 -5.58 -16.73
N GLU A 42 4.01 -6.01 -15.48
CA GLU A 42 2.76 -5.97 -14.70
C GLU A 42 2.22 -4.54 -14.57
N ILE A 43 3.10 -3.58 -14.20
CA ILE A 43 2.74 -2.17 -14.04
C ILE A 43 2.31 -1.57 -15.38
N THR A 44 3.06 -1.81 -16.46
CA THR A 44 2.72 -1.32 -17.81
C THR A 44 1.38 -1.86 -18.28
N SER A 45 1.09 -3.14 -18.03
CA SER A 45 -0.20 -3.74 -18.32
C SER A 45 -1.32 -3.10 -17.50
N GLY A 46 -1.08 -2.79 -16.22
CA GLY A 46 -2.05 -2.08 -15.37
C GLY A 46 -2.35 -0.68 -15.89
N LEU A 47 -1.32 0.08 -16.28
CA LEU A 47 -1.48 1.43 -16.85
C LEU A 47 -2.25 1.40 -18.17
N SER A 48 -1.98 0.42 -19.05
CA SER A 48 -2.72 0.27 -20.32
C SER A 48 -4.20 -0.06 -20.12
N GLN A 49 -4.56 -0.67 -18.98
CA GLN A 49 -5.94 -0.93 -18.56
C GLN A 49 -6.59 0.27 -17.85
N GLY A 50 -5.90 1.40 -17.74
CA GLY A 50 -6.39 2.60 -17.07
C GLY A 50 -6.36 2.53 -15.53
N LYS A 51 -5.65 1.58 -14.93
CA LYS A 51 -5.47 1.52 -13.49
C LYS A 51 -4.55 2.67 -13.04
N VAL A 52 -4.95 3.40 -12.01
CA VAL A 52 -4.17 4.49 -11.40
C VAL A 52 -3.36 3.97 -10.21
N TRP A 53 -3.98 3.12 -9.41
CA TRP A 53 -3.44 2.64 -8.13
C TRP A 53 -3.04 1.17 -8.19
N SER A 54 -2.07 0.80 -7.38
CA SER A 54 -1.66 -0.60 -7.22
C SER A 54 -2.79 -1.45 -6.65
N ASP A 55 -2.85 -2.73 -7.03
CA ASP A 55 -3.86 -3.67 -6.54
C ASP A 55 -3.78 -3.84 -5.00
N TYR A 56 -2.59 -3.69 -4.42
CA TYR A 56 -2.38 -3.67 -2.96
C TYR A 56 -3.12 -2.50 -2.30
N ALA A 57 -2.93 -1.27 -2.82
CA ALA A 57 -3.59 -0.09 -2.27
C ALA A 57 -5.11 -0.15 -2.43
N MET A 58 -5.58 -0.59 -3.59
CA MET A 58 -7.02 -0.77 -3.84
C MET A 58 -7.63 -1.86 -2.98
N GLY A 59 -6.90 -2.94 -2.71
CA GLY A 59 -7.34 -3.99 -1.79
C GLY A 59 -7.53 -3.50 -0.36
N ILE A 60 -6.62 -2.66 0.15
CA ILE A 60 -6.75 -2.03 1.48
C ILE A 60 -7.91 -1.02 1.47
N TYR A 61 -7.98 -0.17 0.43
CA TYR A 61 -9.04 0.82 0.29
C TYR A 61 -10.42 0.16 0.30
N THR A 62 -10.63 -0.87 -0.51
CA THR A 62 -11.90 -1.60 -0.61
C THR A 62 -12.31 -2.21 0.73
N LYS A 63 -11.37 -2.86 1.43
CA LYS A 63 -11.61 -3.39 2.78
C LYS A 63 -12.00 -2.29 3.80
N ASN A 64 -11.40 -1.10 3.67
CA ASN A 64 -11.76 0.04 4.52
C ASN A 64 -13.11 0.62 4.14
N ALA A 65 -13.42 0.73 2.84
CA ALA A 65 -14.69 1.23 2.33
C ALA A 65 -15.88 0.37 2.81
N GLN A 66 -15.74 -0.96 2.81
CA GLN A 66 -16.78 -1.87 3.33
C GLN A 66 -17.13 -1.63 4.81
N LYS A 67 -16.22 -1.08 5.60
CA LYS A 67 -16.44 -0.80 7.02
C LYS A 67 -17.15 0.52 7.28
N THR A 68 -17.27 1.39 6.28
CA THR A 68 -17.84 2.74 6.44
C THR A 68 -19.31 2.75 6.85
N SER A 69 -20.08 1.72 6.45
CA SER A 69 -21.50 1.58 6.78
C SER A 69 -21.77 1.51 8.30
N ARG A 70 -20.77 1.06 9.07
CA ARG A 70 -20.86 0.94 10.54
C ARG A 70 -20.53 2.23 11.29
N HIS A 71 -20.04 3.26 10.59
CA HIS A 71 -19.58 4.50 11.22
C HIS A 71 -20.65 5.57 11.14
N THR A 72 -20.82 6.30 12.24
CA THR A 72 -21.67 7.49 12.31
C THR A 72 -20.81 8.74 12.29
N LEU A 73 -21.12 9.66 11.38
CA LEU A 73 -20.46 10.96 11.31
C LEU A 73 -21.07 11.90 12.34
N ARG A 74 -20.22 12.55 13.12
CA ARG A 74 -20.55 13.73 13.93
C ARG A 74 -19.75 14.90 13.37
N GLU A 75 -20.45 15.92 12.95
CA GLU A 75 -19.82 17.14 12.45
C GLU A 75 -19.37 17.98 13.64
N PHE A 76 -18.11 18.47 13.61
CA PHE A 76 -17.57 19.23 14.72
C PHE A 76 -17.34 20.70 14.36
N ASN A 77 -16.69 21.00 13.22
CA ASN A 77 -16.47 22.37 12.77
C ASN A 77 -16.14 22.40 11.29
N HIS A 78 -16.98 23.09 10.50
CA HIS A 78 -16.76 23.27 9.06
C HIS A 78 -15.58 24.19 8.74
N GLU A 79 -15.27 25.16 9.61
CA GLU A 79 -14.21 26.13 9.34
C GLU A 79 -12.81 25.52 9.53
N THR A 80 -12.67 24.60 10.48
CA THR A 80 -11.38 23.95 10.79
C THR A 80 -11.18 22.61 10.08
N TYR A 81 -12.21 22.09 9.39
CA TYR A 81 -12.20 20.78 8.76
C TYR A 81 -11.83 19.62 9.71
N VAL A 82 -12.23 19.77 10.97
CA VAL A 82 -12.09 18.77 12.03
C VAL A 82 -13.41 18.04 12.20
N TYR A 83 -13.39 16.73 12.04
CA TYR A 83 -14.57 15.88 12.10
C TYR A 83 -14.40 14.80 13.15
N GLN A 84 -15.52 14.35 13.72
CA GLN A 84 -15.56 13.22 14.64
C GLN A 84 -16.35 12.07 14.01
N VAL A 85 -15.75 10.89 14.03
CA VAL A 85 -16.40 9.65 13.61
C VAL A 85 -16.57 8.72 14.80
N ILE A 86 -17.78 8.26 15.00
CA ILE A 86 -18.14 7.30 16.03
C ILE A 86 -18.17 5.91 15.41
N THR A 87 -17.38 5.00 15.96
CA THR A 87 -17.40 3.58 15.62
C THR A 87 -18.13 2.83 16.71
N PRO A 88 -19.22 2.11 16.39
CA PRO A 88 -19.93 1.33 17.39
C PRO A 88 -19.03 0.21 17.93
N TYR A 89 -19.29 -0.12 19.17
CA TYR A 89 -18.64 -1.21 19.86
C TYR A 89 -18.93 -2.57 19.19
N ASN A 90 -17.95 -3.43 19.19
CA ASN A 90 -18.05 -4.80 18.70
C ASN A 90 -17.98 -5.75 19.90
N ASP A 91 -19.10 -6.36 20.27
CA ASP A 91 -19.25 -7.24 21.45
C ASP A 91 -18.24 -8.41 21.49
N HIS A 92 -17.70 -8.80 20.33
CA HIS A 92 -16.77 -9.92 20.25
C HIS A 92 -15.33 -9.64 20.73
N LYS A 93 -15.01 -8.41 21.15
CA LYS A 93 -13.64 -8.02 21.56
C LYS A 93 -13.47 -7.49 22.97
N GLY A 94 -14.49 -7.63 23.83
CA GLY A 94 -14.36 -7.42 25.28
C GLY A 94 -13.84 -6.01 25.69
N GLY A 95 -14.47 -4.94 25.25
CA GLY A 95 -14.12 -3.58 25.69
C GLY A 95 -15.32 -2.65 25.53
N GLY A 96 -15.72 -1.93 26.56
CA GLY A 96 -16.97 -1.18 26.60
C GLY A 96 -16.94 0.14 25.88
N GLY A 97 -17.98 0.44 25.11
CA GLY A 97 -18.32 1.76 24.60
C GLY A 97 -17.93 2.06 23.16
N ASN A 98 -18.51 3.10 22.60
CA ASN A 98 -18.22 3.58 21.27
C ASN A 98 -16.84 4.25 21.23
N HIS A 99 -16.07 3.99 20.17
CA HIS A 99 -14.80 4.67 19.93
C HIS A 99 -15.02 5.93 19.10
N ASN A 100 -14.55 7.06 19.60
CA ASN A 100 -14.56 8.33 18.90
C ASN A 100 -13.18 8.56 18.25
N HIS A 101 -13.19 8.85 16.96
CA HIS A 101 -11.98 9.18 16.22
C HIS A 101 -12.09 10.58 15.65
N GLU A 102 -11.17 11.45 16.04
CA GLU A 102 -11.01 12.77 15.47
C GLU A 102 -10.22 12.67 14.15
N LEU A 103 -10.63 13.45 13.16
CA LEU A 103 -10.05 13.46 11.83
C LEU A 103 -9.80 14.87 11.35
N HIS A 104 -8.58 15.13 10.91
CA HIS A 104 -8.15 16.37 10.27
C HIS A 104 -7.90 16.11 8.77
N VAL A 105 -8.79 16.58 7.91
CA VAL A 105 -8.76 16.26 6.48
C VAL A 105 -7.51 16.82 5.82
N PHE A 106 -7.17 18.08 6.05
CA PHE A 106 -5.99 18.72 5.45
C PHE A 106 -4.67 18.16 5.96
N ALA A 107 -4.59 17.87 7.26
CA ALA A 107 -3.40 17.26 7.85
C ALA A 107 -3.26 15.77 7.51
N ARG A 108 -4.26 15.17 6.85
CA ARG A 108 -4.33 13.75 6.52
C ARG A 108 -4.09 12.85 7.73
N THR A 109 -4.67 13.21 8.87
CA THR A 109 -4.54 12.46 10.11
C THR A 109 -5.89 11.98 10.63
N CYS A 110 -5.89 10.81 11.25
CA CYS A 110 -7.04 10.22 11.93
C CYS A 110 -6.60 9.66 13.27
N GLY A 111 -7.39 9.89 14.32
CA GLY A 111 -7.12 9.38 15.67
C GLY A 111 -6.92 7.86 15.78
N CYS A 112 -7.32 7.08 14.75
CA CYS A 112 -7.01 5.65 14.69
C CYS A 112 -5.56 5.32 14.25
N GLY A 113 -4.76 6.29 13.83
CA GLY A 113 -3.37 6.13 13.40
C GLY A 113 -3.17 5.49 12.03
N LYS A 114 -4.17 4.86 11.43
CA LYS A 114 -3.99 4.04 10.23
C LYS A 114 -3.69 4.86 8.99
N TRP A 115 -4.34 6.00 8.82
CA TRP A 115 -4.16 6.82 7.62
C TRP A 115 -2.74 7.37 7.52
N GLN A 116 -2.22 7.98 8.58
CA GLN A 116 -0.86 8.52 8.59
C GLN A 116 0.24 7.45 8.51
N ASN A 117 -0.03 6.24 9.05
CA ASN A 117 0.94 5.15 9.01
C ASN A 117 0.99 4.41 7.67
N ILE A 118 -0.18 4.16 7.06
CA ILE A 118 -0.28 3.38 5.81
C ILE A 118 -0.37 4.32 4.60
N LYS A 119 -0.71 5.60 4.81
CA LYS A 119 -0.95 6.61 3.76
C LYS A 119 -2.10 6.26 2.79
N ILE A 120 -2.97 5.34 3.20
CA ILE A 120 -4.20 5.00 2.51
C ILE A 120 -5.37 5.37 3.43
N PRO A 121 -6.43 6.04 2.94
CA PRO A 121 -7.57 6.43 3.76
C PRO A 121 -8.15 5.26 4.56
N CYS A 122 -8.26 5.44 5.87
CA CYS A 122 -8.92 4.47 6.73
C CYS A 122 -10.45 4.56 6.59
N SER A 123 -11.19 3.62 7.15
CA SER A 123 -12.65 3.61 7.07
C SER A 123 -13.30 4.88 7.64
N HIS A 124 -12.73 5.50 8.69
CA HIS A 124 -13.21 6.75 9.25
C HIS A 124 -13.05 7.91 8.26
N THR A 125 -11.85 8.00 7.64
CA THR A 125 -11.55 9.00 6.62
C THR A 125 -12.47 8.86 5.41
N ILE A 126 -12.65 7.66 4.89
CA ILE A 126 -13.54 7.41 3.75
C ILE A 126 -14.98 7.82 4.07
N LYS A 127 -15.46 7.55 5.29
CA LYS A 127 -16.81 7.96 5.73
C LYS A 127 -17.00 9.47 5.64
N ILE A 128 -16.01 10.26 6.11
CA ILE A 128 -16.08 11.72 6.07
C ILE A 128 -15.98 12.24 4.63
N LEU A 129 -15.00 11.73 3.86
CA LEU A 129 -14.81 12.18 2.48
C LEU A 129 -16.06 11.93 1.62
N HIS A 130 -16.73 10.79 1.81
CA HIS A 130 -18.02 10.52 1.16
C HIS A 130 -19.12 11.48 1.63
N GLY A 131 -19.17 11.81 2.93
CA GLY A 131 -20.10 12.79 3.47
C GLY A 131 -19.88 14.20 2.91
N LEU A 132 -18.65 14.52 2.55
CA LEU A 132 -18.24 15.79 1.90
C LEU A 132 -18.35 15.73 0.37
N HIS A 133 -18.84 14.65 -0.21
CA HIS A 133 -18.88 14.40 -1.67
C HIS A 133 -17.48 14.46 -2.34
N LEU A 134 -16.42 14.16 -1.61
CA LEU A 134 -15.05 14.14 -2.11
C LEU A 134 -14.66 12.73 -2.54
N ASN A 135 -13.84 12.65 -3.61
CA ASN A 135 -13.32 11.37 -4.06
C ASN A 135 -12.23 10.87 -3.09
N ALA A 136 -12.57 9.83 -2.31
CA ALA A 136 -11.66 9.32 -1.30
C ALA A 136 -10.41 8.63 -1.88
N THR A 137 -10.42 8.16 -3.13
CA THR A 137 -9.23 7.57 -3.76
C THR A 137 -8.15 8.61 -4.06
N SER A 138 -8.50 9.90 -4.28
CA SER A 138 -7.52 10.97 -4.48
C SER A 138 -6.70 11.29 -3.23
N TYR A 139 -7.09 10.76 -2.08
CA TYR A 139 -6.37 10.89 -0.80
C TYR A 139 -5.42 9.71 -0.53
N ILE A 140 -5.32 8.76 -1.42
CA ILE A 140 -4.26 7.74 -1.39
C ILE A 140 -2.93 8.42 -1.73
N ASP A 141 -1.86 8.06 -1.01
CA ASP A 141 -0.54 8.66 -1.26
C ASP A 141 0.00 8.25 -2.64
N PRO A 142 0.58 9.18 -3.40
CA PRO A 142 1.14 8.90 -4.73
C PRO A 142 2.17 7.76 -4.77
N CYS A 143 2.82 7.43 -3.66
CA CYS A 143 3.76 6.29 -3.61
C CYS A 143 3.12 4.95 -3.98
N TYR A 144 1.78 4.86 -3.95
CA TYR A 144 1.01 3.69 -4.38
C TYR A 144 0.51 3.77 -5.82
N SER A 145 0.78 4.86 -6.53
CA SER A 145 0.37 5.00 -7.93
C SER A 145 1.23 4.12 -8.85
N LEU A 146 0.62 3.63 -9.92
CA LEU A 146 1.36 2.87 -10.94
C LEU A 146 2.34 3.77 -11.70
N GLU A 147 2.05 5.07 -11.82
CA GLU A 147 2.97 6.05 -12.41
C GLU A 147 4.28 6.16 -11.61
N HIS A 148 4.22 6.22 -10.28
CA HIS A 148 5.42 6.21 -9.45
C HIS A 148 6.14 4.86 -9.49
N ALA A 149 5.39 3.78 -9.49
CA ALA A 149 5.95 2.43 -9.54
C ALA A 149 6.72 2.17 -10.83
N ILE A 150 6.24 2.66 -11.99
CA ILE A 150 6.93 2.42 -13.26
C ILE A 150 8.33 3.04 -13.29
N TYR A 151 8.53 4.23 -12.69
CA TYR A 151 9.85 4.84 -12.60
C TYR A 151 10.82 4.01 -11.76
N THR A 152 10.34 3.34 -10.71
CA THR A 152 11.16 2.47 -9.88
C THR A 152 11.67 1.25 -10.65
N TYR A 153 10.85 0.70 -11.54
CA TYR A 153 11.17 -0.52 -12.29
C TYR A 153 11.61 -0.24 -13.76
N ALA A 154 11.78 1.02 -14.14
CA ALA A 154 12.19 1.40 -15.50
C ALA A 154 13.68 1.14 -15.79
N HIS A 155 14.53 0.96 -14.76
CA HIS A 155 15.94 0.73 -14.94
C HIS A 155 16.21 -0.60 -15.61
N GLN A 156 16.93 -0.57 -16.74
CA GLN A 156 17.44 -1.76 -17.40
C GLN A 156 18.74 -2.19 -16.73
N PHE A 157 18.77 -3.42 -16.25
CA PHE A 157 19.99 -4.03 -15.76
C PHE A 157 20.78 -4.59 -16.94
N LEU A 158 21.99 -4.07 -17.16
CA LEU A 158 22.91 -4.66 -18.11
C LEU A 158 23.46 -5.97 -17.53
N LEU A 159 23.44 -7.04 -18.32
CA LEU A 159 24.14 -8.26 -17.94
C LEU A 159 25.63 -7.94 -17.74
N PRO A 160 26.26 -8.36 -16.64
CA PRO A 160 27.71 -8.23 -16.52
C PRO A 160 28.34 -8.97 -17.70
N LYS A 161 29.19 -8.29 -18.46
CA LYS A 161 30.03 -8.96 -19.43
C LYS A 161 30.97 -9.84 -18.62
N LEU A 162 30.73 -11.14 -18.61
CA LEU A 162 31.72 -12.11 -18.17
C LEU A 162 32.84 -12.03 -19.23
N GLU A 163 33.87 -11.24 -18.92
CA GLU A 163 35.13 -11.41 -19.66
C GLU A 163 35.59 -12.82 -19.34
N SER A 164 35.73 -13.62 -20.41
CA SER A 164 36.26 -14.98 -20.36
C SER A 164 37.63 -14.94 -19.67
N LEU A 165 37.72 -15.47 -18.46
CA LEU A 165 38.96 -15.82 -17.79
C LEU A 165 39.63 -16.96 -18.53
#